data_4515678a56d605cc96e4f2128991e2b5
#
_entry.id   4515678a56d605cc96e4f2128991e2b5
#
_cell.length_a   1.000
_cell.length_b   1.000
_cell.length_c   1.000
_cell.angle_alpha   90.00
_cell.angle_beta   90.00
_cell.angle_gamma   90.00
#
_symmetry.space_group_name_H-M   'P 1'
#
loop_
_entity.id
_entity.type
_entity.pdbx_description
1 polymer ?
#
loop_
_entity_poly.entity_id
_entity_poly.type
_entity_poly.pdbx_seq_one_letter_code
_entity_poly.pdbx_strand_id
1 'polypeptide(L)'
;EAYRFLGWYLDADYKQKFDNTMPAQDITLYAKWESMQVNYTVRHYQENTEILNEYGFPEGEAPTYTLVEEEVFTALAGTSVSPAVKSYEGFTSPAVRTEEVTADADGVGTLVIEYQYDRNDYTMAWYRSETELIPYTVQYGAAIPVPNEKEMANGKPGYRVEGWYEDQALTKPFTYKTMPAQNLTAYPKWVADEISYYVSYIFLDGTT
;
A
#
# COMPACT_ATOMS: atom_id res chain seq x y z
N GLU A 1 34.42 -3.70 -2.96
CA GLU A 1 34.12 -5.14 -3.07
C GLU A 1 34.65 -5.83 -1.81
N ALA A 2 33.80 -6.54 -1.08
CA ALA A 2 34.17 -7.19 0.18
C ALA A 2 34.87 -8.51 -0.05
N TYR A 3 36.15 -8.41 -0.43
CA TYR A 3 37.03 -9.56 -0.50
C TYR A 3 38.14 -9.42 0.52
N ARG A 4 38.44 -10.51 1.22
CA ARG A 4 39.57 -10.58 2.13
C ARG A 4 40.80 -11.14 1.38
N PHE A 5 41.89 -10.42 1.40
CA PHE A 5 43.15 -10.90 0.86
C PHE A 5 43.73 -12.00 1.74
N LEU A 6 43.99 -13.19 1.17
CA LEU A 6 44.52 -14.35 1.89
C LEU A 6 46.03 -14.52 1.72
N GLY A 7 46.62 -13.78 0.80
CA GLY A 7 48.06 -13.81 0.59
C GLY A 7 48.47 -14.07 -0.86
N TRP A 8 49.76 -14.05 -1.08
CA TRP A 8 50.37 -14.36 -2.36
C TRP A 8 50.74 -15.85 -2.46
N TYR A 9 50.60 -16.44 -3.65
CA TYR A 9 50.86 -17.84 -3.95
C TYR A 9 51.74 -17.95 -5.18
N LEU A 10 52.57 -19.03 -5.25
CA LEU A 10 53.47 -19.33 -6.35
C LEU A 10 52.85 -20.06 -7.52
N ASP A 11 51.60 -20.51 -7.35
CA ASP A 11 50.84 -21.25 -8.35
C ASP A 11 49.39 -20.75 -8.43
N ALA A 12 48.79 -20.89 -9.63
CA ALA A 12 47.42 -20.45 -9.91
C ALA A 12 46.33 -21.27 -9.18
N ASP A 13 46.70 -22.47 -8.68
CA ASP A 13 45.81 -23.33 -7.91
C ASP A 13 45.83 -23.00 -6.41
N TYR A 14 46.59 -22.00 -6.00
CA TYR A 14 46.76 -21.56 -4.61
C TYR A 14 47.21 -22.66 -3.63
N LYS A 15 48.05 -23.60 -4.08
CA LYS A 15 48.53 -24.71 -3.25
C LYS A 15 49.80 -24.34 -2.48
N GLN A 16 50.69 -23.51 -3.08
CA GLN A 16 51.93 -23.11 -2.50
C GLN A 16 51.94 -21.61 -2.15
N LYS A 17 51.80 -21.30 -0.86
CA LYS A 17 51.82 -19.93 -0.39
C LYS A 17 53.25 -19.36 -0.48
N PHE A 18 53.38 -18.11 -0.95
CA PHE A 18 54.65 -17.39 -0.98
C PHE A 18 55.07 -17.00 0.45
N ASP A 19 56.29 -17.33 0.84
CA ASP A 19 56.84 -17.10 2.17
C ASP A 19 57.53 -15.73 2.33
N ASN A 20 57.43 -14.86 1.34
CA ASN A 20 58.08 -13.56 1.24
C ASN A 20 59.60 -13.62 1.04
N THR A 21 60.17 -14.79 0.72
CA THR A 21 61.59 -14.94 0.39
C THR A 21 61.77 -14.91 -1.12
N MET A 22 62.47 -13.89 -1.62
CA MET A 22 62.74 -13.76 -3.06
C MET A 22 63.80 -14.74 -3.51
N PRO A 23 63.50 -15.70 -4.42
CA PRO A 23 64.46 -16.59 -4.97
C PRO A 23 65.41 -15.87 -5.97
N ALA A 24 66.51 -16.48 -6.35
CA ALA A 24 67.48 -15.95 -7.34
C ALA A 24 66.97 -16.15 -8.80
N GLN A 25 65.66 -16.05 -9.03
CA GLN A 25 65.03 -16.18 -10.33
C GLN A 25 63.73 -15.39 -10.36
N ASP A 26 63.23 -15.06 -11.57
CA ASP A 26 61.93 -14.41 -11.74
C ASP A 26 60.80 -15.35 -11.31
N ILE A 27 59.84 -14.81 -10.59
CA ILE A 27 58.62 -15.52 -10.16
C ILE A 27 57.39 -14.75 -10.50
N THR A 28 56.25 -15.47 -10.71
CA THR A 28 54.90 -14.90 -10.81
C THR A 28 54.17 -15.19 -9.52
N LEU A 29 53.56 -14.17 -8.94
CA LEU A 29 52.73 -14.31 -7.75
C LEU A 29 51.24 -14.16 -8.08
N TYR A 30 50.46 -15.05 -7.50
CA TYR A 30 48.99 -15.08 -7.64
C TYR A 30 48.38 -14.60 -6.33
N ALA A 31 47.54 -13.54 -6.42
CA ALA A 31 46.79 -13.02 -5.27
C ALA A 31 45.57 -13.91 -5.00
N LYS A 32 45.45 -14.45 -3.79
CA LYS A 32 44.30 -15.20 -3.36
C LYS A 32 43.34 -14.29 -2.58
N TRP A 33 42.08 -14.26 -3.00
CA TRP A 33 41.03 -13.52 -2.36
C TRP A 33 39.87 -14.44 -1.95
N GLU A 34 39.17 -14.11 -0.90
CA GLU A 34 38.02 -14.81 -0.40
C GLU A 34 36.85 -13.82 -0.24
N SER A 35 35.68 -14.18 -0.77
CA SER A 35 34.45 -13.39 -0.55
C SER A 35 34.06 -13.37 0.92
N MET A 36 33.71 -12.21 1.43
CA MET A 36 33.28 -12.04 2.81
C MET A 36 31.75 -12.15 2.92
N GLN A 37 31.29 -12.70 4.04
CA GLN A 37 29.88 -12.57 4.42
C GLN A 37 29.62 -11.17 4.92
N VAL A 38 28.57 -10.55 4.38
CA VAL A 38 28.14 -9.20 4.75
C VAL A 38 26.63 -9.18 4.98
N ASN A 39 26.17 -8.20 5.73
CA ASN A 39 24.76 -7.99 5.93
C ASN A 39 24.16 -7.21 4.77
N TYR A 40 22.91 -7.50 4.42
CA TYR A 40 22.08 -6.66 3.58
C TYR A 40 20.71 -6.46 4.23
N THR A 41 20.04 -5.37 3.89
CA THR A 41 18.80 -4.97 4.51
C THR A 41 17.64 -5.09 3.51
N VAL A 42 16.50 -5.59 3.96
CA VAL A 42 15.24 -5.59 3.22
C VAL A 42 14.24 -4.74 3.97
N ARG A 43 13.64 -3.78 3.27
CA ARG A 43 12.65 -2.84 3.82
C ARG A 43 11.32 -3.00 3.13
N HIS A 44 10.25 -3.04 3.91
CA HIS A 44 8.88 -3.13 3.44
C HIS A 44 8.13 -1.86 3.78
N TYR A 45 7.59 -1.20 2.75
CA TYR A 45 6.87 0.06 2.86
C TYR A 45 5.44 -0.13 2.40
N GLN A 46 4.47 0.32 3.18
CA GLN A 46 3.07 0.37 2.80
C GLN A 46 2.68 1.78 2.35
N GLU A 47 1.93 1.85 1.26
CA GLU A 47 1.32 3.08 0.79
C GLU A 47 0.41 3.68 1.86
N ASN A 48 0.51 4.99 2.07
CA ASN A 48 -0.37 5.74 2.95
C ASN A 48 -1.73 5.96 2.26
N THR A 49 -2.79 6.15 3.03
CA THR A 49 -4.06 6.60 2.47
C THR A 49 -3.91 7.98 1.85
N GLU A 50 -4.57 8.21 0.72
CA GLU A 50 -4.63 9.53 0.11
C GLU A 50 -5.26 10.55 1.06
N ILE A 51 -4.65 11.73 1.14
CA ILE A 51 -5.25 12.88 1.80
C ILE A 51 -6.13 13.55 0.75
N LEU A 52 -7.44 13.58 1.00
CA LEU A 52 -8.39 14.23 0.11
C LEU A 52 -8.63 15.68 0.55
N ASN A 53 -8.70 16.60 -0.40
CA ASN A 53 -9.11 17.98 -0.17
C ASN A 53 -10.61 18.08 0.16
N GLU A 54 -11.09 19.28 0.43
CA GLU A 54 -12.51 19.55 0.75
C GLU A 54 -13.50 19.15 -0.39
N TYR A 55 -13.01 18.95 -1.61
CA TYR A 55 -13.77 18.51 -2.77
C TYR A 55 -13.70 17.00 -3.04
N GLY A 56 -12.93 16.25 -2.20
CA GLY A 56 -12.76 14.80 -2.32
C GLY A 56 -11.72 14.38 -3.38
N PHE A 57 -10.83 15.28 -3.79
CA PHE A 57 -9.71 14.95 -4.70
C PHE A 57 -8.41 14.77 -3.93
N PRO A 58 -7.50 13.88 -4.37
CA PRO A 58 -6.21 13.71 -3.73
C PRO A 58 -5.42 15.01 -3.63
N GLU A 59 -4.89 15.29 -2.43
CA GLU A 59 -3.92 16.36 -2.19
C GLU A 59 -2.51 15.79 -2.37
N GLY A 60 -1.96 15.82 -3.55
CA GLY A 60 -0.61 15.36 -3.81
C GLY A 60 -0.44 14.80 -5.22
N GLU A 61 0.78 14.87 -5.71
CA GLU A 61 1.11 14.41 -7.08
C GLU A 61 1.56 12.95 -7.14
N ALA A 62 1.89 12.34 -5.99
CA ALA A 62 2.39 10.96 -5.93
C ALA A 62 2.03 10.29 -4.59
N PRO A 63 1.85 8.96 -4.57
CA PRO A 63 1.64 8.22 -3.34
C PRO A 63 2.85 8.32 -2.42
N THR A 64 2.60 8.35 -1.12
CA THR A 64 3.63 8.29 -0.08
C THR A 64 3.60 6.95 0.63
N TYR A 65 4.75 6.51 1.17
CA TYR A 65 4.89 5.20 1.78
C TYR A 65 5.50 5.31 3.17
N THR A 66 5.07 4.45 4.07
CA THR A 66 5.60 4.34 5.43
C THR A 66 6.31 3.00 5.60
N LEU A 67 7.53 3.03 6.16
CA LEU A 67 8.26 1.81 6.54
C LEU A 67 7.50 1.07 7.64
N VAL A 68 7.13 -0.19 7.38
CA VAL A 68 6.40 -1.03 8.32
C VAL A 68 7.23 -2.17 8.88
N GLU A 69 8.26 -2.59 8.13
CA GLU A 69 9.13 -3.68 8.56
C GLU A 69 10.52 -3.55 7.93
N GLU A 70 11.55 -3.88 8.71
CA GLU A 70 12.94 -3.96 8.26
C GLU A 70 13.56 -5.28 8.73
N GLU A 71 14.21 -5.99 7.83
CA GLU A 71 14.87 -7.27 8.08
C GLU A 71 16.33 -7.20 7.62
N VAL A 72 17.23 -7.80 8.40
CA VAL A 72 18.64 -7.89 8.06
C VAL A 72 19.01 -9.35 7.80
N PHE A 73 19.64 -9.60 6.66
CA PHE A 73 20.08 -10.91 6.21
C PHE A 73 21.59 -10.90 5.98
N THR A 74 22.18 -12.07 5.89
CA THR A 74 23.62 -12.25 5.63
C THR A 74 23.80 -13.08 4.37
N ALA A 75 24.71 -12.65 3.48
CA ALA A 75 25.11 -13.40 2.29
C ALA A 75 26.55 -13.09 1.92
N LEU A 76 27.13 -13.86 0.99
CA LEU A 76 28.45 -13.58 0.44
C LEU A 76 28.39 -12.38 -0.51
N ALA A 77 29.31 -11.45 -0.37
CA ALA A 77 29.45 -10.35 -1.31
C ALA A 77 29.71 -10.88 -2.74
N GLY A 78 29.10 -10.22 -3.73
CA GLY A 78 29.14 -10.64 -5.13
C GLY A 78 28.16 -11.76 -5.49
N THR A 79 27.33 -12.26 -4.55
CA THR A 79 26.27 -13.22 -4.85
C THR A 79 24.93 -12.53 -5.06
N SER A 80 24.07 -13.12 -5.89
CA SER A 80 22.71 -12.62 -6.10
C SER A 80 21.76 -13.17 -5.03
N VAL A 81 20.87 -12.31 -4.51
CA VAL A 81 19.83 -12.65 -3.56
C VAL A 81 18.47 -12.22 -4.08
N SER A 82 17.44 -12.98 -3.72
CA SER A 82 16.06 -12.72 -4.12
C SER A 82 15.15 -12.87 -2.89
N PRO A 83 15.17 -11.92 -1.95
CA PRO A 83 14.35 -12.02 -0.75
C PRO A 83 12.86 -12.01 -1.11
N ALA A 84 12.09 -12.80 -0.37
CA ALA A 84 10.66 -12.94 -0.62
C ALA A 84 9.92 -11.64 -0.28
N VAL A 85 8.91 -11.31 -1.09
CA VAL A 85 7.92 -10.29 -0.75
C VAL A 85 6.95 -10.83 0.30
N LYS A 86 6.36 -9.93 1.08
CA LYS A 86 5.33 -10.26 2.08
C LYS A 86 3.93 -10.11 1.49
N SER A 87 2.94 -10.63 2.18
CA SER A 87 1.54 -10.43 1.87
C SER A 87 0.89 -9.65 3.00
N TYR A 88 0.31 -8.51 2.67
CA TYR A 88 -0.45 -7.68 3.60
C TYR A 88 -1.89 -7.57 3.12
N GLU A 89 -2.84 -7.70 4.08
CA GLU A 89 -4.26 -7.56 3.78
C GLU A 89 -4.56 -6.17 3.20
N GLY A 90 -5.27 -6.10 2.09
CA GLY A 90 -5.63 -4.85 1.43
C GLY A 90 -4.50 -4.19 0.62
N PHE A 91 -3.39 -4.91 0.40
CA PHE A 91 -2.27 -4.41 -0.40
C PHE A 91 -1.90 -5.37 -1.53
N THR A 92 -1.44 -4.82 -2.62
CA THR A 92 -0.82 -5.55 -3.73
C THR A 92 0.68 -5.69 -3.45
N SER A 93 1.17 -6.94 -3.47
CA SER A 93 2.60 -7.21 -3.31
C SER A 93 3.36 -6.86 -4.59
N PRO A 94 4.53 -6.20 -4.49
CA PRO A 94 5.39 -5.93 -5.63
C PRO A 94 6.01 -7.22 -6.19
N ALA A 95 6.65 -7.12 -7.35
CA ALA A 95 7.46 -8.22 -7.88
C ALA A 95 8.71 -8.47 -7.03
N VAL A 96 9.11 -9.73 -6.91
CA VAL A 96 10.38 -10.09 -6.26
C VAL A 96 11.55 -9.49 -7.05
N ARG A 97 12.48 -8.86 -6.36
CA ARG A 97 13.71 -8.30 -6.93
C ARG A 97 14.87 -9.25 -6.71
N THR A 98 15.75 -9.31 -7.70
CA THR A 98 17.04 -10.02 -7.60
C THR A 98 18.15 -8.98 -7.69
N GLU A 99 18.97 -8.89 -6.66
CA GLU A 99 20.05 -7.90 -6.56
C GLU A 99 21.35 -8.59 -6.15
N GLU A 100 22.48 -8.00 -6.56
CA GLU A 100 23.81 -8.48 -6.13
C GLU A 100 24.15 -7.88 -4.78
N VAL A 101 24.64 -8.71 -3.87
CA VAL A 101 25.09 -8.29 -2.54
C VAL A 101 26.37 -7.49 -2.65
N THR A 102 26.31 -6.22 -2.26
CA THR A 102 27.41 -5.27 -2.32
C THR A 102 27.95 -4.93 -0.94
N ALA A 103 29.20 -4.51 -0.89
CA ALA A 103 29.85 -4.00 0.31
C ALA A 103 30.81 -2.87 -0.03
N ASP A 104 31.11 -2.02 0.95
CA ASP A 104 32.10 -0.95 0.85
C ASP A 104 33.53 -1.47 0.97
N ALA A 105 34.49 -0.54 0.97
CA ALA A 105 35.92 -0.85 1.06
C ALA A 105 36.32 -1.46 2.43
N ASP A 106 35.55 -1.20 3.47
CA ASP A 106 35.79 -1.70 4.83
C ASP A 106 35.11 -3.07 5.07
N GLY A 107 34.40 -3.61 4.03
CA GLY A 107 33.72 -4.89 4.09
C GLY A 107 32.34 -4.83 4.78
N VAL A 108 31.75 -3.63 4.87
CA VAL A 108 30.39 -3.44 5.39
C VAL A 108 29.39 -3.57 4.24
N GLY A 109 28.36 -4.39 4.41
CA GLY A 109 27.31 -4.56 3.40
C GLY A 109 26.53 -3.27 3.15
N THR A 110 26.30 -2.95 1.88
CA THR A 110 25.66 -1.71 1.44
C THR A 110 24.36 -1.93 0.71
N LEU A 111 24.00 -3.18 0.39
CA LEU A 111 22.75 -3.49 -0.31
C LEU A 111 21.54 -3.23 0.60
N VAL A 112 20.60 -2.43 0.10
CA VAL A 112 19.26 -2.24 0.66
C VAL A 112 18.25 -2.54 -0.44
N ILE A 113 17.35 -3.49 -0.20
CA ILE A 113 16.25 -3.83 -1.10
C ILE A 113 14.97 -3.28 -0.48
N GLU A 114 14.25 -2.45 -1.24
CA GLU A 114 13.01 -1.82 -0.79
C GLU A 114 11.83 -2.37 -1.60
N TYR A 115 10.80 -2.84 -0.90
CA TYR A 115 9.53 -3.30 -1.43
C TYR A 115 8.43 -2.33 -1.03
N GLN A 116 7.72 -1.80 -2.02
CA GLN A 116 6.57 -0.91 -1.85
C GLN A 116 5.30 -1.68 -2.16
N TYR A 117 4.34 -1.63 -1.24
CA TYR A 117 3.05 -2.31 -1.31
C TYR A 117 1.95 -1.27 -1.52
N ASP A 118 1.30 -1.32 -2.69
CA ASP A 118 0.25 -0.39 -3.07
C ASP A 118 -1.08 -0.80 -2.43
N ARG A 119 -1.86 0.17 -1.94
CA ARG A 119 -3.19 -0.09 -1.41
C ARG A 119 -4.14 -0.51 -2.52
N ASN A 120 -4.94 -1.52 -2.23
CA ASN A 120 -6.01 -1.93 -3.13
C ASN A 120 -7.21 -0.99 -2.99
N ASP A 121 -7.85 -0.74 -4.13
CA ASP A 121 -9.11 -0.03 -4.21
C ASP A 121 -10.28 -1.00 -4.08
N TYR A 122 -11.32 -0.56 -3.37
CA TYR A 122 -12.57 -1.28 -3.22
C TYR A 122 -13.74 -0.37 -3.52
N THR A 123 -14.87 -0.96 -3.94
CA THR A 123 -16.09 -0.22 -4.23
C THR A 123 -16.96 -0.14 -2.98
N MET A 124 -17.33 1.08 -2.59
CA MET A 124 -18.43 1.35 -1.67
C MET A 124 -19.64 1.81 -2.47
N ALA A 125 -20.71 1.02 -2.49
CA ALA A 125 -21.92 1.30 -3.24
C ALA A 125 -23.07 1.66 -2.30
N TRP A 126 -23.60 2.89 -2.42
CA TRP A 126 -24.74 3.36 -1.65
C TRP A 126 -26.02 3.29 -2.50
N TYR A 127 -27.05 2.56 -2.05
CA TYR A 127 -28.33 2.59 -2.73
C TYR A 127 -29.00 3.94 -2.54
N ARG A 128 -29.31 4.61 -3.66
CA ARG A 128 -30.11 5.83 -3.70
C ARG A 128 -31.61 5.52 -3.86
N SER A 129 -31.94 4.44 -4.56
CA SER A 129 -33.26 3.88 -4.72
C SER A 129 -33.19 2.37 -4.82
N GLU A 130 -34.28 1.67 -5.10
CA GLU A 130 -34.28 0.22 -5.32
C GLU A 130 -33.41 -0.23 -6.51
N THR A 131 -33.17 0.67 -7.46
CA THR A 131 -32.45 0.36 -8.72
C THR A 131 -31.22 1.21 -8.98
N GLU A 132 -30.97 2.24 -8.19
CA GLU A 132 -29.85 3.18 -8.39
C GLU A 132 -28.84 3.11 -7.27
N LEU A 133 -27.57 3.04 -7.66
CA LEU A 133 -26.41 3.05 -6.79
C LEU A 133 -25.55 4.29 -7.01
N ILE A 134 -24.97 4.81 -5.95
CA ILE A 134 -23.91 5.81 -5.97
C ILE A 134 -22.60 5.07 -5.58
N PRO A 135 -21.75 4.72 -6.55
CA PRO A 135 -20.49 4.04 -6.27
C PRO A 135 -19.38 5.04 -5.96
N TYR A 136 -18.55 4.70 -4.99
CA TYR A 136 -17.27 5.36 -4.70
C TYR A 136 -16.16 4.32 -4.77
N THR A 137 -15.03 4.69 -5.38
CA THR A 137 -13.79 3.92 -5.27
C THR A 137 -13.05 4.42 -4.03
N VAL A 138 -12.72 3.53 -3.11
CA VAL A 138 -12.14 3.87 -1.81
C VAL A 138 -10.96 2.94 -1.54
N GLN A 139 -9.81 3.51 -1.24
CA GLN A 139 -8.63 2.74 -0.84
C GLN A 139 -8.85 1.96 0.46
N TYR A 140 -8.26 0.80 0.56
CA TYR A 140 -8.22 0.03 1.82
C TYR A 140 -7.79 0.89 3.00
N GLY A 141 -8.57 0.87 4.08
CA GLY A 141 -8.30 1.63 5.30
C GLY A 141 -8.64 3.12 5.23
N ALA A 142 -8.96 3.68 4.04
CA ALA A 142 -9.40 5.06 3.92
C ALA A 142 -10.81 5.28 4.47
N ALA A 143 -11.13 6.52 4.85
CA ALA A 143 -12.47 6.87 5.31
C ALA A 143 -13.50 6.66 4.20
N ILE A 144 -14.64 6.06 4.56
CA ILE A 144 -15.73 5.82 3.61
C ILE A 144 -16.52 7.11 3.43
N PRO A 145 -16.59 7.68 2.20
CA PRO A 145 -17.44 8.84 1.92
C PRO A 145 -18.92 8.44 1.99
N VAL A 146 -19.73 9.28 2.66
CA VAL A 146 -21.17 9.08 2.75
C VAL A 146 -21.85 10.06 1.81
N PRO A 147 -22.82 9.63 0.96
CA PRO A 147 -23.53 10.53 0.07
C PRO A 147 -24.23 11.65 0.83
N ASN A 148 -24.11 12.87 0.32
CA ASN A 148 -24.77 14.04 0.89
C ASN A 148 -26.27 14.10 0.50
N GLU A 149 -27.02 15.01 1.12
CA GLU A 149 -28.45 15.18 0.86
C GLU A 149 -28.79 15.47 -0.60
N LYS A 150 -27.92 16.22 -1.31
CA LYS A 150 -28.11 16.55 -2.73
C LYS A 150 -27.95 15.33 -3.61
N GLU A 151 -27.01 14.45 -3.31
CA GLU A 151 -26.82 13.19 -4.02
C GLU A 151 -27.99 12.24 -3.78
N MET A 152 -28.59 12.28 -2.60
CA MET A 152 -29.75 11.45 -2.23
C MET A 152 -31.12 12.02 -2.65
N ALA A 153 -31.23 13.32 -2.94
CA ALA A 153 -32.47 14.04 -3.13
C ALA A 153 -33.43 13.43 -4.16
N ASN A 154 -32.91 12.82 -5.21
CA ASN A 154 -33.70 12.22 -6.28
C ASN A 154 -34.08 10.74 -6.02
N GLY A 155 -33.57 10.14 -4.96
CA GLY A 155 -33.80 8.72 -4.65
C GLY A 155 -35.22 8.44 -4.19
N LYS A 156 -35.75 9.25 -3.27
CA LYS A 156 -37.12 9.16 -2.74
C LYS A 156 -37.62 10.56 -2.37
N PRO A 157 -38.31 11.27 -3.28
CA PRO A 157 -38.80 12.63 -3.02
C PRO A 157 -39.69 12.70 -1.78
N GLY A 158 -39.50 13.72 -0.94
CA GLY A 158 -40.21 13.91 0.32
C GLY A 158 -39.80 13.01 1.47
N TYR A 159 -38.61 12.34 1.31
CA TYR A 159 -38.02 11.52 2.35
C TYR A 159 -36.55 11.89 2.54
N ARG A 160 -36.02 11.70 3.77
CA ARG A 160 -34.61 11.79 4.09
C ARG A 160 -34.10 10.45 4.56
N VAL A 161 -32.80 10.24 4.46
CA VAL A 161 -32.14 9.05 5.01
C VAL A 161 -31.96 9.23 6.52
N GLU A 162 -32.51 8.33 7.31
CA GLU A 162 -32.36 8.28 8.77
C GLU A 162 -31.09 7.50 9.17
N GLY A 163 -30.70 6.48 8.38
CA GLY A 163 -29.56 5.62 8.66
C GLY A 163 -29.26 4.68 7.51
N TRP A 164 -28.11 4.03 7.60
CA TRP A 164 -27.60 3.09 6.61
C TRP A 164 -27.50 1.69 7.18
N TYR A 165 -27.74 0.68 6.34
CA TYR A 165 -27.77 -0.73 6.70
C TYR A 165 -27.00 -1.57 5.68
N GLU A 166 -26.41 -2.70 6.13
CA GLU A 166 -25.67 -3.61 5.26
C GLU A 166 -26.60 -4.53 4.44
N ASP A 167 -27.88 -4.61 4.80
CA ASP A 167 -28.88 -5.48 4.18
C ASP A 167 -30.15 -4.70 3.79
N GLN A 168 -30.81 -5.15 2.74
CA GLN A 168 -32.06 -4.55 2.24
C GLN A 168 -33.23 -4.68 3.23
N ALA A 169 -33.18 -5.68 4.13
CA ALA A 169 -34.18 -5.88 5.17
C ALA A 169 -34.05 -4.88 6.33
N LEU A 170 -32.98 -4.05 6.32
CA LEU A 170 -32.65 -3.04 7.33
C LEU A 170 -32.50 -3.64 8.74
N THR A 171 -31.93 -4.82 8.83
CA THR A 171 -31.73 -5.53 10.11
C THR A 171 -30.35 -5.30 10.69
N LYS A 172 -29.33 -5.08 9.85
CA LYS A 172 -27.94 -4.93 10.23
C LYS A 172 -27.45 -3.51 9.94
N PRO A 173 -27.30 -2.64 10.96
CA PRO A 173 -26.80 -1.29 10.77
C PRO A 173 -25.42 -1.26 10.12
N PHE A 174 -25.20 -0.34 9.19
CA PHE A 174 -23.90 -0.09 8.57
C PHE A 174 -23.01 0.67 9.55
N THR A 175 -21.90 0.06 9.99
CA THR A 175 -21.05 0.60 11.04
C THR A 175 -19.62 0.87 10.59
N TYR A 176 -19.25 0.53 9.35
CA TYR A 176 -17.93 0.75 8.83
C TYR A 176 -17.62 2.25 8.71
N LYS A 177 -16.46 2.65 9.22
CA LYS A 177 -15.94 4.02 9.08
C LYS A 177 -14.81 4.09 8.06
N THR A 178 -14.07 3.00 7.92
CA THR A 178 -12.95 2.86 6.98
C THR A 178 -13.18 1.63 6.09
N MET A 179 -12.63 1.67 4.89
CA MET A 179 -12.83 0.63 3.89
C MET A 179 -12.07 -0.65 4.25
N PRO A 180 -12.76 -1.80 4.46
CA PRO A 180 -12.12 -3.09 4.65
C PRO A 180 -11.59 -3.65 3.33
N ALA A 181 -10.88 -4.78 3.38
CA ALA A 181 -10.36 -5.47 2.19
C ALA A 181 -11.46 -6.22 1.40
N GLN A 182 -12.59 -5.56 1.18
CA GLN A 182 -13.72 -6.07 0.39
C GLN A 182 -14.63 -4.94 -0.09
N ASN A 183 -15.38 -5.19 -1.16
CA ASN A 183 -16.45 -4.27 -1.60
C ASN A 183 -17.59 -4.25 -0.60
N LEU A 184 -18.17 -3.06 -0.40
CA LEU A 184 -19.28 -2.84 0.49
C LEU A 184 -20.50 -2.29 -0.26
N THR A 185 -21.69 -2.58 0.29
CA THR A 185 -22.95 -2.02 -0.17
C THR A 185 -23.77 -1.58 1.04
N ALA A 186 -24.45 -0.44 0.93
CA ALA A 186 -25.33 0.04 1.99
C ALA A 186 -26.70 0.46 1.46
N TYR A 187 -27.72 0.16 2.25
CA TYR A 187 -29.13 0.42 1.97
C TYR A 187 -29.67 1.52 2.89
N PRO A 188 -30.37 2.54 2.35
CA PRO A 188 -30.89 3.65 3.14
C PRO A 188 -32.17 3.28 3.87
N LYS A 189 -32.29 3.66 5.13
CA LYS A 189 -33.57 3.72 5.83
C LYS A 189 -34.19 5.07 5.59
N TRP A 190 -35.27 5.09 4.81
CA TRP A 190 -36.00 6.31 4.47
C TRP A 190 -37.05 6.64 5.51
N VAL A 191 -37.12 7.91 5.94
CA VAL A 191 -38.19 8.46 6.77
C VAL A 191 -38.81 9.66 6.05
N ALA A 192 -40.13 9.81 6.12
CA ALA A 192 -40.83 10.92 5.49
C ALA A 192 -40.42 12.27 6.13
N ASP A 193 -40.24 13.29 5.31
CA ASP A 193 -40.07 14.65 5.78
C ASP A 193 -41.40 15.28 6.19
N GLU A 194 -41.40 16.09 7.23
CA GLU A 194 -42.55 16.91 7.59
C GLU A 194 -42.62 18.09 6.62
N ILE A 195 -43.72 18.18 5.89
CA ILE A 195 -43.98 19.28 4.96
C ILE A 195 -45.14 20.13 5.51
N SER A 196 -44.85 21.40 5.74
CA SER A 196 -45.87 22.38 6.08
C SER A 196 -46.68 22.77 4.83
N TYR A 197 -47.99 22.79 4.94
CA TYR A 197 -48.87 23.28 3.87
C TYR A 197 -49.78 24.35 4.40
N TYR A 198 -50.18 25.26 3.51
CA TYR A 198 -51.15 26.31 3.83
C TYR A 198 -52.47 26.00 3.14
N VAL A 199 -53.58 26.15 3.89
CA VAL A 199 -54.92 26.06 3.35
C VAL A 199 -55.49 27.46 3.30
N SER A 200 -55.80 27.96 2.11
CA SER A 200 -56.49 29.23 1.90
C SER A 200 -57.98 28.97 1.60
N TYR A 201 -58.83 29.55 2.38
CA TYR A 201 -60.30 29.53 2.14
C TYR A 201 -60.72 30.80 1.40
N ILE A 202 -61.22 30.66 0.24
CA ILE A 202 -61.79 31.78 -0.55
C ILE A 202 -63.28 31.71 -0.43
N PHE A 203 -63.86 32.72 0.20
CA PHE A 203 -65.35 32.93 0.20
C PHE A 203 -65.67 33.65 -1.09
N LEU A 204 -66.41 32.98 -1.96
CA LEU A 204 -67.08 33.65 -3.08
C LEU A 204 -68.38 34.22 -2.55
N ASP A 205 -68.38 35.52 -2.18
CA ASP A 205 -69.59 36.19 -1.88
C ASP A 205 -70.31 36.49 -3.21
N GLY A 206 -71.51 35.95 -3.36
CA GLY A 206 -72.29 35.98 -4.59
C GLY A 206 -73.03 37.34 -4.81
N THR A 207 -72.29 38.45 -4.63
CA THR A 207 -72.84 39.77 -5.02
C THR A 207 -72.62 40.00 -6.50
N THR A 208 -73.65 39.81 -7.30
CA THR A 208 -73.82 40.32 -8.66
C THR A 208 -74.09 41.80 -8.64
#